data_382ca15ff05a101929c6f286f80571fe
#
_entry.id   382ca15ff05a101929c6f286f80571fe
#
_cell.length_a   1.000
_cell.length_b   1.000
_cell.length_c   1.000
_cell.angle_alpha   90.00
_cell.angle_beta   90.00
_cell.angle_gamma   90.00
#
_symmetry.space_group_name_H-M   'P 1'
#
loop_
_entity.id
_entity.type
_entity.pdbx_description
1 polymer ?
#
loop_
_entity_poly.entity_id
_entity_poly.type
_entity_poly.pdbx_seq_one_letter_code
_entity_poly.pdbx_strand_id
1 'polypeptide(L)'
;MIADKSALLVIDVQNQFVEGLPEEMKGLSVVESVKHVIEAFRKAGRPIIYFREVHRKNLVDFGRELDGDEDVHAVEETRAADYFTGIEPLPEEYQMVKRRYSGFFGTDLEILLKGLGVEHIYAVGLLTDVCVHYTCADAHQHDYHIHVVREAAGGSSLAAHEAALAAIEYLQHGSVRKRCVNDEEKNNCDGICFDDGVKSVCWIGAILCCDG
;
A
#
# COMPACT_ATOMS: atom_id res chain seq x y z
N MET A 1 9.41 6.13 -13.13
CA MET A 1 8.56 5.27 -14.01
C MET A 1 8.16 4.01 -13.23
N ILE A 2 6.95 3.48 -13.49
CA ILE A 2 6.55 2.16 -12.98
C ILE A 2 7.42 1.11 -13.67
N ALA A 3 8.03 0.20 -12.88
CA ALA A 3 8.90 -0.83 -13.43
C ALA A 3 8.14 -1.82 -14.33
N ASP A 4 8.85 -2.44 -15.25
CA ASP A 4 8.28 -3.59 -15.97
C ASP A 4 8.07 -4.75 -15.00
N LYS A 5 7.18 -5.68 -15.33
CA LYS A 5 6.82 -6.83 -14.48
C LYS A 5 6.43 -6.43 -13.05
N SER A 6 5.68 -5.34 -12.92
CA SER A 6 5.23 -4.84 -11.63
C SER A 6 3.74 -5.07 -11.39
N ALA A 7 3.35 -5.17 -10.11
CA ALA A 7 1.98 -5.15 -9.64
C ALA A 7 1.82 -4.10 -8.51
N LEU A 8 0.62 -3.55 -8.40
CA LEU A 8 0.21 -2.73 -7.26
C LEU A 8 -0.58 -3.58 -6.27
N LEU A 9 -0.20 -3.53 -5.01
CA LEU A 9 -0.99 -4.05 -3.89
C LEU A 9 -1.67 -2.88 -3.18
N VAL A 10 -2.99 -2.83 -3.22
CA VAL A 10 -3.83 -1.88 -2.49
C VAL A 10 -4.31 -2.57 -1.22
N ILE A 11 -3.68 -2.25 -0.10
CA ILE A 11 -3.78 -3.01 1.14
C ILE A 11 -4.75 -2.32 2.10
N ASP A 12 -5.88 -2.98 2.40
CA ASP A 12 -6.83 -2.65 3.45
C ASP A 12 -7.30 -1.18 3.47
N VAL A 13 -7.51 -0.57 2.30
CA VAL A 13 -8.10 0.76 2.21
C VAL A 13 -9.61 0.64 2.39
N GLN A 14 -10.01 0.28 3.61
CA GLN A 14 -11.38 0.00 4.04
C GLN A 14 -11.92 1.12 4.92
N ASN A 15 -13.24 1.24 5.00
CA ASN A 15 -13.88 2.34 5.74
C ASN A 15 -13.35 2.44 7.19
N GLN A 16 -13.29 1.34 7.93
CA GLN A 16 -12.86 1.37 9.32
C GLN A 16 -11.43 1.87 9.49
N PHE A 17 -10.51 1.40 8.67
CA PHE A 17 -9.10 1.77 8.80
C PHE A 17 -8.84 3.20 8.33
N VAL A 18 -9.50 3.67 7.28
CA VAL A 18 -9.40 5.07 6.83
C VAL A 18 -9.98 6.04 7.86
N GLU A 19 -11.17 5.73 8.39
CA GLU A 19 -11.86 6.55 9.39
C GLU A 19 -11.15 6.54 10.74
N GLY A 20 -10.43 5.46 11.06
CA GLY A 20 -9.63 5.29 12.28
C GLY A 20 -8.25 5.91 12.23
N LEU A 21 -7.79 6.41 11.08
CA LEU A 21 -6.47 7.06 10.99
C LEU A 21 -6.39 8.30 11.89
N PRO A 22 -5.31 8.47 12.64
CA PRO A 22 -5.10 9.68 13.43
C PRO A 22 -5.03 10.92 12.52
N GLU A 23 -5.43 12.08 13.06
CA GLU A 23 -5.48 13.35 12.31
C GLU A 23 -4.12 13.70 11.69
N GLU A 24 -3.04 13.42 12.39
CA GLU A 24 -1.67 13.64 11.93
C GLU A 24 -1.32 12.85 10.65
N MET A 25 -1.99 11.72 10.39
CA MET A 25 -1.84 10.94 9.18
C MET A 25 -2.70 11.46 8.01
N LYS A 26 -3.55 12.47 8.25
CA LYS A 26 -4.38 13.12 7.23
C LYS A 26 -5.11 12.12 6.33
N GLY A 27 -5.89 11.22 6.91
CA GLY A 27 -6.50 10.06 6.27
C GLY A 27 -7.02 10.28 4.83
N LEU A 28 -7.71 11.39 4.56
CA LEU A 28 -8.19 11.72 3.20
C LEU A 28 -7.04 12.01 2.23
N SER A 29 -5.92 12.61 2.67
CA SER A 29 -4.73 12.82 1.82
C SER A 29 -4.09 11.49 1.42
N VAL A 30 -4.06 10.51 2.32
CA VAL A 30 -3.58 9.16 2.02
C VAL A 30 -4.46 8.53 0.95
N VAL A 31 -5.77 8.57 1.11
CA VAL A 31 -6.74 8.02 0.15
C VAL A 31 -6.58 8.66 -1.23
N GLU A 32 -6.46 9.99 -1.32
CA GLU A 32 -6.24 10.67 -2.60
C GLU A 32 -4.90 10.26 -3.23
N SER A 33 -3.85 10.06 -2.44
CA SER A 33 -2.58 9.55 -2.94
C SER A 33 -2.71 8.11 -3.44
N VAL A 34 -3.47 7.25 -2.75
CA VAL A 34 -3.78 5.89 -3.22
C VAL A 34 -4.50 5.91 -4.55
N LYS A 35 -5.53 6.76 -4.73
CA LYS A 35 -6.25 6.92 -5.99
C LYS A 35 -5.32 7.28 -7.14
N HIS A 36 -4.41 8.24 -6.94
CA HIS A 36 -3.44 8.63 -7.95
C HIS A 36 -2.52 7.46 -8.35
N VAL A 37 -2.07 6.65 -7.39
CA VAL A 37 -1.24 5.47 -7.70
C VAL A 37 -2.05 4.44 -8.48
N ILE A 38 -3.29 4.16 -8.09
CA ILE A 38 -4.21 3.26 -8.80
C ILE A 38 -4.37 3.70 -10.27
N GLU A 39 -4.68 4.98 -10.49
CA GLU A 39 -4.86 5.54 -11.84
C GLU A 39 -3.60 5.40 -12.70
N ALA A 40 -2.41 5.60 -12.10
CA ALA A 40 -1.15 5.42 -12.81
C ALA A 40 -0.91 3.98 -13.22
N PHE A 41 -1.23 3.01 -12.35
CA PHE A 41 -1.12 1.58 -12.68
C PHE A 41 -2.13 1.17 -13.74
N ARG A 42 -3.38 1.66 -13.69
CA ARG A 42 -4.39 1.50 -14.72
C ARG A 42 -3.90 2.05 -16.07
N LYS A 43 -3.39 3.27 -16.09
CA LYS A 43 -2.83 3.91 -17.30
C LYS A 43 -1.63 3.14 -17.87
N ALA A 44 -0.82 2.55 -17.01
CA ALA A 44 0.34 1.73 -17.41
C ALA A 44 -0.05 0.29 -17.82
N GLY A 45 -1.31 -0.11 -17.69
CA GLY A 45 -1.78 -1.46 -17.97
C GLY A 45 -1.13 -2.52 -17.08
N ARG A 46 -0.80 -2.16 -15.83
CA ARG A 46 -0.18 -3.07 -14.86
C ARG A 46 -1.23 -3.66 -13.92
N PRO A 47 -1.09 -4.92 -13.49
CA PRO A 47 -2.03 -5.56 -12.58
C PRO A 47 -2.14 -4.83 -11.25
N ILE A 48 -3.38 -4.76 -10.74
CA ILE A 48 -3.70 -4.21 -9.43
C ILE A 48 -4.42 -5.29 -8.63
N ILE A 49 -3.97 -5.49 -7.40
CA ILE A 49 -4.48 -6.50 -6.48
C ILE A 49 -4.94 -5.78 -5.22
N TYR A 50 -6.22 -5.88 -4.93
CA TYR A 50 -6.84 -5.25 -3.78
C TYR A 50 -6.98 -6.25 -2.64
N PHE A 51 -6.60 -5.86 -1.46
CA PHE A 51 -6.81 -6.61 -0.24
C PHE A 51 -7.88 -5.99 0.64
N ARG A 52 -8.69 -6.86 1.22
CA ARG A 52 -9.49 -6.53 2.41
C ARG A 52 -9.14 -7.52 3.51
N GLU A 53 -8.87 -6.99 4.69
CA GLU A 53 -8.94 -7.77 5.90
C GLU A 53 -10.41 -7.93 6.27
N VAL A 54 -10.87 -9.17 6.44
CA VAL A 54 -12.27 -9.44 6.76
C VAL A 54 -12.35 -10.60 7.73
N HIS A 55 -12.92 -10.41 8.90
CA HIS A 55 -13.12 -11.41 9.92
C HIS A 55 -14.54 -11.96 9.98
N ARG A 56 -14.68 -13.20 10.42
CA ARG A 56 -15.99 -13.84 10.56
C ARG A 56 -16.76 -13.26 11.75
N LYS A 57 -18.10 -13.21 11.63
CA LYS A 57 -18.98 -12.71 12.69
C LYS A 57 -18.84 -13.43 14.03
N ASN A 58 -18.45 -14.70 14.01
CA ASN A 58 -18.22 -15.46 15.23
C ASN A 58 -16.80 -15.31 15.81
N LEU A 59 -15.99 -14.42 15.24
CA LEU A 59 -14.65 -14.01 15.69
C LEU A 59 -13.62 -15.16 15.77
N VAL A 60 -13.91 -16.31 15.16
CA VAL A 60 -13.08 -17.52 15.28
C VAL A 60 -11.71 -17.38 14.60
N ASP A 61 -11.54 -16.42 13.74
CA ASP A 61 -10.35 -16.21 12.91
C ASP A 61 -9.50 -14.99 13.30
N PHE A 62 -9.80 -14.31 14.40
CA PHE A 62 -8.93 -13.24 14.92
C PHE A 62 -7.59 -13.77 15.46
N GLY A 63 -7.58 -14.96 16.06
CA GLY A 63 -6.39 -15.52 16.65
C GLY A 63 -5.83 -14.69 17.80
N ARG A 64 -4.57 -14.24 17.69
CA ARG A 64 -3.87 -13.46 18.71
C ARG A 64 -4.01 -11.94 18.53
N GLU A 65 -4.69 -11.46 17.53
CA GLU A 65 -4.85 -10.02 17.27
C GLU A 65 -5.58 -9.32 18.42
N LEU A 66 -6.51 -10.00 19.07
CA LEU A 66 -7.23 -9.47 20.23
C LEU A 66 -6.51 -9.64 21.57
N ASP A 67 -5.28 -10.17 21.59
CA ASP A 67 -4.47 -10.26 22.82
C ASP A 67 -3.75 -8.91 23.13
N GLY A 68 -3.68 -7.99 22.18
CA GLY A 68 -3.03 -6.67 22.31
C GLY A 68 -4.02 -5.52 22.43
N ASP A 69 -3.70 -4.42 21.81
CA ASP A 69 -4.47 -3.17 21.87
C ASP A 69 -5.55 -3.07 20.77
N GLU A 70 -5.66 -4.07 19.90
CA GLU A 70 -6.62 -4.05 18.80
C GLU A 70 -8.00 -4.52 19.24
N ASP A 71 -9.01 -3.73 18.89
CA ASP A 71 -10.41 -4.09 19.07
C ASP A 71 -10.91 -4.99 17.91
N VAL A 72 -12.09 -5.56 18.08
CA VAL A 72 -12.82 -6.28 17.03
C VAL A 72 -13.03 -5.33 15.83
N HIS A 73 -12.53 -5.73 14.67
CA HIS A 73 -12.53 -4.89 13.48
C HIS A 73 -12.87 -5.68 12.21
N ALA A 74 -13.14 -4.99 11.12
CA ALA A 74 -13.33 -5.51 9.77
C ALA A 74 -14.19 -6.79 9.68
N VAL A 75 -15.29 -6.83 10.45
CA VAL A 75 -16.20 -7.99 10.49
C VAL A 75 -17.01 -8.07 9.19
N GLU A 76 -17.14 -9.26 8.64
CA GLU A 76 -17.88 -9.54 7.39
C GLU A 76 -19.31 -8.99 7.42
N GLU A 77 -19.80 -8.58 6.24
CA GLU A 77 -21.13 -7.99 6.05
C GLU A 77 -21.37 -6.69 6.87
N THR A 78 -20.30 -5.98 7.21
CA THR A 78 -20.40 -4.63 7.80
C THR A 78 -19.77 -3.60 6.88
N ARG A 79 -20.27 -2.36 6.92
CA ARG A 79 -19.65 -1.24 6.19
C ARG A 79 -18.16 -1.06 6.57
N ALA A 80 -17.80 -1.40 7.79
CA ALA A 80 -16.43 -1.33 8.30
C ALA A 80 -15.45 -2.13 7.40
N ALA A 81 -15.86 -3.32 6.97
CA ALA A 81 -15.09 -4.23 6.14
C ALA A 81 -15.13 -3.91 4.63
N ASP A 82 -15.97 -2.96 4.20
CA ASP A 82 -16.05 -2.58 2.79
C ASP A 82 -14.92 -1.64 2.38
N TYR A 83 -14.60 -1.62 1.08
CA TYR A 83 -13.66 -0.64 0.52
C TYR A 83 -14.13 0.79 0.83
N PHE A 84 -13.17 1.66 1.07
CA PHE A 84 -13.45 3.10 1.18
C PHE A 84 -13.88 3.66 -0.17
N THR A 85 -14.89 4.54 -0.14
CA THR A 85 -15.50 5.09 -1.37
C THR A 85 -14.46 5.68 -2.32
N GLY A 86 -14.48 5.22 -3.56
CA GLY A 86 -13.57 5.62 -4.63
C GLY A 86 -12.28 4.81 -4.69
N ILE A 87 -12.17 3.73 -3.89
CA ILE A 87 -11.06 2.77 -3.93
C ILE A 87 -11.50 1.40 -4.47
N GLU A 88 -12.74 1.27 -4.88
CA GLU A 88 -13.27 -0.02 -5.33
C GLU A 88 -12.54 -0.54 -6.58
N PRO A 89 -12.24 -1.86 -6.64
CA PRO A 89 -11.64 -2.46 -7.81
C PRO A 89 -12.58 -2.47 -9.00
N LEU A 90 -12.02 -2.39 -10.21
CA LEU A 90 -12.74 -2.67 -11.45
C LEU A 90 -13.01 -4.18 -11.60
N PRO A 91 -14.00 -4.59 -12.40
CA PRO A 91 -14.36 -6.00 -12.56
C PRO A 91 -13.21 -6.91 -13.02
N GLU A 92 -12.25 -6.36 -13.76
CA GLU A 92 -11.07 -7.07 -14.28
C GLU A 92 -9.87 -7.05 -13.31
N GLU A 93 -9.93 -6.30 -12.21
CA GLU A 93 -8.86 -6.20 -11.22
C GLU A 93 -8.98 -7.31 -10.17
N TYR A 94 -7.85 -7.71 -9.59
CA TYR A 94 -7.81 -8.81 -8.64
C TYR A 94 -8.23 -8.38 -7.25
N GLN A 95 -9.00 -9.23 -6.57
CA GLN A 95 -9.45 -9.00 -5.20
C GLN A 95 -9.10 -10.19 -4.33
N MET A 96 -8.56 -9.91 -3.15
CA MET A 96 -8.21 -10.91 -2.14
C MET A 96 -8.76 -10.55 -0.77
N VAL A 97 -9.18 -11.55 -0.04
CA VAL A 97 -9.54 -11.43 1.37
C VAL A 97 -8.47 -12.11 2.21
N LYS A 98 -7.93 -11.40 3.17
CA LYS A 98 -6.98 -11.92 4.14
C LYS A 98 -7.57 -11.91 5.56
N ARG A 99 -6.99 -12.72 6.44
CA ARG A 99 -7.38 -12.89 7.85
C ARG A 99 -6.22 -12.58 8.80
N ARG A 100 -5.13 -12.07 8.27
CA ARG A 100 -3.90 -11.71 9.00
C ARG A 100 -3.26 -10.50 8.31
N TYR A 101 -2.28 -9.91 8.95
CA TYR A 101 -1.64 -8.67 8.51
C TYR A 101 -1.02 -8.78 7.12
N SER A 102 -0.19 -9.80 6.91
CA SER A 102 0.47 -9.98 5.61
C SER A 102 -0.50 -10.47 4.53
N GLY A 103 -0.42 -9.85 3.35
CA GLY A 103 -1.11 -10.29 2.15
C GLY A 103 -0.68 -11.68 1.66
N PHE A 104 0.48 -12.19 2.07
CA PHE A 104 0.95 -13.53 1.72
C PHE A 104 0.42 -14.61 2.68
N PHE A 105 0.06 -14.24 3.91
CA PHE A 105 -0.29 -15.23 4.92
C PHE A 105 -1.68 -15.82 4.68
N GLY A 106 -1.72 -17.10 4.28
CA GLY A 106 -2.97 -17.83 4.09
C GLY A 106 -3.81 -17.38 2.89
N THR A 107 -3.18 -16.73 1.92
CA THR A 107 -3.78 -16.32 0.64
C THR A 107 -3.07 -17.02 -0.53
N ASP A 108 -3.59 -16.85 -1.72
CA ASP A 108 -2.98 -17.32 -2.98
C ASP A 108 -2.16 -16.22 -3.70
N LEU A 109 -1.77 -15.14 -2.98
CA LEU A 109 -1.05 -14.01 -3.57
C LEU A 109 0.21 -14.44 -4.32
N GLU A 110 1.04 -15.31 -3.73
CA GLU A 110 2.27 -15.76 -4.36
C GLU A 110 2.00 -16.51 -5.67
N ILE A 111 0.96 -17.34 -5.70
CA ILE A 111 0.55 -18.06 -6.92
C ILE A 111 0.15 -17.06 -8.01
N LEU A 112 -0.64 -16.04 -7.65
CA LEU A 112 -1.07 -15.00 -8.58
C LEU A 112 0.11 -14.20 -9.11
N LEU A 113 0.98 -13.70 -8.25
CA LEU A 113 2.16 -12.89 -8.63
C LEU A 113 3.09 -13.66 -9.57
N LYS A 114 3.36 -14.94 -9.27
CA LYS A 114 4.15 -15.81 -10.15
C LYS A 114 3.46 -16.06 -11.50
N GLY A 115 2.16 -16.30 -11.50
CA GLY A 115 1.38 -16.46 -12.72
C GLY A 115 1.38 -15.21 -13.61
N LEU A 116 1.43 -14.03 -13.03
CA LEU A 116 1.54 -12.74 -13.70
C LEU A 116 2.99 -12.37 -14.10
N GLY A 117 3.98 -13.15 -13.67
CA GLY A 117 5.41 -12.87 -13.92
C GLY A 117 5.91 -11.60 -13.23
N VAL A 118 5.33 -11.27 -12.07
CA VAL A 118 5.69 -10.08 -11.29
C VAL A 118 7.08 -10.25 -10.67
N GLU A 119 7.90 -9.21 -10.74
CA GLU A 119 9.20 -9.10 -10.08
C GLU A 119 9.24 -7.89 -9.12
N HIS A 120 8.39 -6.87 -9.36
CA HIS A 120 8.33 -5.64 -8.59
C HIS A 120 6.95 -5.46 -7.97
N ILE A 121 6.88 -5.25 -6.66
CA ILE A 121 5.66 -4.98 -5.90
C ILE A 121 5.65 -3.53 -5.46
N TYR A 122 4.60 -2.80 -5.84
CA TYR A 122 4.30 -1.48 -5.28
C TYR A 122 3.21 -1.65 -4.23
N ALA A 123 3.45 -1.14 -3.03
CA ALA A 123 2.52 -1.26 -1.91
C ALA A 123 1.99 0.11 -1.49
N VAL A 124 0.67 0.20 -1.35
CA VAL A 124 -0.07 1.35 -0.83
C VAL A 124 -1.14 0.86 0.15
N GLY A 125 -1.61 1.72 1.04
CA GLY A 125 -2.73 1.41 1.93
C GLY A 125 -2.41 1.46 3.42
N LEU A 126 -3.07 0.63 4.22
CA LEU A 126 -3.18 0.75 5.67
C LEU A 126 -2.95 -0.59 6.38
N LEU A 127 -2.45 -0.61 7.62
CA LEU A 127 -1.62 0.44 8.22
C LEU A 127 -0.17 0.23 7.80
N THR A 128 0.59 1.32 7.64
CA THR A 128 2.00 1.23 7.21
C THR A 128 2.82 0.34 8.12
N ASP A 129 2.64 0.46 9.43
CA ASP A 129 3.36 -0.26 10.48
C ASP A 129 2.82 -1.67 10.77
N VAL A 130 1.70 -2.03 10.16
CA VAL A 130 1.07 -3.35 10.33
C VAL A 130 0.96 -4.06 8.97
N CYS A 131 -0.17 -4.01 8.29
CA CYS A 131 -0.42 -4.83 7.09
C CYS A 131 0.54 -4.53 5.94
N VAL A 132 0.88 -3.26 5.70
CA VAL A 132 1.85 -2.88 4.67
C VAL A 132 3.25 -3.40 5.02
N HIS A 133 3.70 -3.17 6.24
CA HIS A 133 5.03 -3.62 6.71
C HIS A 133 5.18 -5.14 6.62
N TYR A 134 4.23 -5.90 7.20
CA TYR A 134 4.28 -7.37 7.17
C TYR A 134 4.22 -7.92 5.74
N THR A 135 3.40 -7.33 4.88
CA THR A 135 3.33 -7.72 3.46
C THR A 135 4.66 -7.44 2.74
N CYS A 136 5.29 -6.29 2.99
CA CYS A 136 6.59 -5.96 2.43
C CYS A 136 7.71 -6.87 2.94
N ALA A 137 7.70 -7.22 4.24
CA ALA A 137 8.66 -8.13 4.82
C ALA A 137 8.57 -9.54 4.19
N ASP A 138 7.35 -10.05 4.00
CA ASP A 138 7.15 -11.34 3.31
C ASP A 138 7.52 -11.23 1.82
N ALA A 139 7.13 -10.15 1.13
CA ALA A 139 7.53 -9.93 -0.26
C ALA A 139 9.05 -9.96 -0.44
N HIS A 140 9.79 -9.34 0.49
CA HIS A 140 11.25 -9.40 0.51
C HIS A 140 11.77 -10.84 0.65
N GLN A 141 11.17 -11.64 1.54
CA GLN A 141 11.54 -13.04 1.76
C GLN A 141 11.18 -13.97 0.58
N HIS A 142 10.24 -13.52 -0.27
CA HIS A 142 9.87 -14.16 -1.54
C HIS A 142 10.66 -13.62 -2.76
N ASP A 143 11.72 -12.85 -2.53
CA ASP A 143 12.63 -12.29 -3.54
C ASP A 143 12.00 -11.25 -4.48
N TYR A 144 10.91 -10.57 -4.06
CA TYR A 144 10.35 -9.45 -4.82
C TYR A 144 11.09 -8.14 -4.52
N HIS A 145 11.21 -7.28 -5.54
CA HIS A 145 11.59 -5.89 -5.35
C HIS A 145 10.41 -5.10 -4.78
N ILE A 146 10.63 -4.41 -3.65
CA ILE A 146 9.60 -3.69 -2.94
C ILE A 146 9.65 -2.19 -3.26
N HIS A 147 8.48 -1.57 -3.43
CA HIS A 147 8.32 -0.13 -3.57
C HIS A 147 7.11 0.32 -2.75
N VAL A 148 7.35 0.98 -1.61
CA VAL A 148 6.28 1.59 -0.82
C VAL A 148 6.14 3.05 -1.21
N VAL A 149 4.92 3.46 -1.53
CA VAL A 149 4.61 4.86 -1.83
C VAL A 149 4.23 5.56 -0.53
N ARG A 150 5.17 6.32 0.03
CA ARG A 150 5.09 6.92 1.37
C ARG A 150 3.78 7.66 1.64
N GLU A 151 3.38 8.57 0.75
CA GLU A 151 2.18 9.40 0.93
C GLU A 151 0.87 8.65 0.63
N ALA A 152 0.97 7.47 0.04
CA ALA A 152 -0.14 6.56 -0.20
C ALA A 152 -0.22 5.44 0.83
N ALA A 153 0.51 5.55 1.94
CA ALA A 153 0.44 4.66 3.08
C ALA A 153 0.17 5.48 4.36
N GLY A 154 -0.67 4.97 5.25
CA GLY A 154 -1.00 5.61 6.52
C GLY A 154 -0.78 4.67 7.69
N GLY A 155 -0.10 5.12 8.76
CA GLY A 155 0.22 4.31 9.93
C GLY A 155 -0.71 4.57 11.13
N SER A 156 -0.55 3.76 12.18
CA SER A 156 -1.26 3.92 13.46
C SER A 156 -0.90 5.23 14.19
N SER A 157 0.28 5.77 13.89
CA SER A 157 0.74 7.11 14.26
C SER A 157 1.80 7.57 13.27
N LEU A 158 2.13 8.86 13.26
CA LEU A 158 3.23 9.36 12.43
C LEU A 158 4.57 8.70 12.80
N ALA A 159 4.83 8.51 14.08
CA ALA A 159 6.06 7.87 14.56
C ALA A 159 6.15 6.40 14.12
N ALA A 160 5.06 5.64 14.21
CA ALA A 160 4.99 4.24 13.76
C ALA A 160 5.15 4.14 12.24
N HIS A 161 4.48 5.03 11.49
CA HIS A 161 4.62 5.13 10.03
C HIS A 161 6.09 5.33 9.62
N GLU A 162 6.78 6.31 10.21
CA GLU A 162 8.18 6.60 9.91
C GLU A 162 9.10 5.42 10.27
N ALA A 163 8.87 4.79 11.42
CA ALA A 163 9.66 3.64 11.86
C ALA A 163 9.48 2.44 10.91
N ALA A 164 8.25 2.18 10.47
CA ALA A 164 7.96 1.10 9.52
C ALA A 164 8.59 1.37 8.15
N LEU A 165 8.50 2.59 7.64
CA LEU A 165 9.16 2.96 6.39
C LEU A 165 10.69 2.82 6.49
N ALA A 166 11.29 3.22 7.61
CA ALA A 166 12.72 3.02 7.85
C ALA A 166 13.10 1.53 7.89
N ALA A 167 12.26 0.67 8.49
CA ALA A 167 12.48 -0.77 8.50
C ALA A 167 12.39 -1.39 7.10
N ILE A 168 11.43 -0.97 6.29
CA ILE A 168 11.27 -1.41 4.90
C ILE A 168 12.48 -0.95 4.05
N GLU A 169 12.90 0.29 4.20
CA GLU A 169 14.09 0.83 3.51
C GLU A 169 15.38 0.09 3.92
N TYR A 170 15.47 -0.38 5.16
CA TYR A 170 16.57 -1.22 5.62
C TYR A 170 16.62 -2.57 4.92
N LEU A 171 15.45 -3.17 4.62
CA LEU A 171 15.37 -4.45 3.89
C LEU A 171 15.86 -4.30 2.45
N GLN A 172 15.46 -3.23 1.77
CA GLN A 172 15.83 -2.95 0.38
C GLN A 172 16.02 -1.45 0.19
N HIS A 173 17.27 -1.00 0.03
CA HIS A 173 17.58 0.41 -0.21
C HIS A 173 16.88 0.94 -1.46
N GLY A 174 16.25 2.11 -1.35
CA GLY A 174 15.45 2.73 -2.39
C GLY A 174 14.04 2.14 -2.53
N SER A 175 13.58 1.35 -1.56
CA SER A 175 12.23 0.79 -1.54
C SER A 175 11.16 1.82 -1.17
N VAL A 176 11.52 2.84 -0.36
CA VAL A 176 10.57 3.90 0.02
C VAL A 176 10.60 5.03 -1.02
N ARG A 177 9.48 5.27 -1.67
CA ARG A 177 9.31 6.29 -2.71
C ARG A 177 8.62 7.53 -2.15
N LYS A 178 9.10 8.73 -2.52
CA LYS A 178 8.51 10.02 -2.14
C LYS A 178 7.82 10.66 -3.34
N ARG A 179 6.80 11.48 -3.07
CA ARG A 179 6.11 12.29 -4.06
C ARG A 179 6.94 13.52 -4.44
N CYS A 180 7.23 13.71 -5.74
CA CYS A 180 7.80 14.95 -6.25
C CYS A 180 6.70 15.98 -6.49
N VAL A 181 6.95 17.22 -6.06
CA VAL A 181 5.94 18.29 -6.09
C VAL A 181 6.19 19.31 -7.21
N ASN A 182 7.37 19.35 -7.84
CA ASN A 182 7.77 20.38 -8.80
C ASN A 182 8.24 19.84 -10.16
N ASP A 183 7.92 20.57 -11.24
CA ASP A 183 8.30 20.24 -12.62
C ASP A 183 9.82 20.22 -12.88
N GLU A 184 10.60 20.93 -12.09
CA GLU A 184 12.07 20.98 -12.21
C GLU A 184 12.73 19.66 -11.75
N GLU A 185 12.06 18.90 -10.87
CA GLU A 185 12.54 17.61 -10.37
C GLU A 185 12.33 16.45 -11.34
N LYS A 186 11.52 16.64 -12.41
CA LYS A 186 11.22 15.58 -13.40
C LYS A 186 12.44 15.03 -14.13
N ASN A 187 13.46 15.85 -14.33
CA ASN A 187 14.65 15.47 -15.08
C ASN A 187 15.69 14.68 -14.27
N ASN A 188 15.49 14.55 -12.96
CA ASN A 188 16.45 13.92 -12.04
C ASN A 188 15.79 12.85 -11.15
N CYS A 189 14.60 12.38 -11.50
CA CYS A 189 13.81 11.48 -10.66
C CYS A 189 13.91 10.02 -11.11
N ASP A 190 14.39 9.16 -10.23
CA ASP A 190 14.20 7.69 -10.31
C ASP A 190 12.77 7.27 -9.85
N GLY A 191 11.80 8.18 -9.91
CA GLY A 191 10.48 8.04 -9.33
C GLY A 191 9.35 7.72 -10.32
N ILE A 192 8.16 7.41 -9.77
CA ILE A 192 6.92 7.24 -10.53
C ILE A 192 6.41 8.64 -10.91
N CYS A 193 6.46 8.98 -12.19
CA CYS A 193 5.89 10.22 -12.71
C CYS A 193 4.43 9.98 -13.10
N PHE A 194 3.53 10.80 -12.58
CA PHE A 194 2.13 10.83 -12.96
C PHE A 194 1.87 12.08 -13.79
N ASP A 195 1.26 11.91 -14.96
CA ASP A 195 0.82 13.00 -15.80
C ASP A 195 -0.70 13.15 -15.66
N ASP A 196 -1.12 14.00 -14.74
CA ASP A 196 -2.53 14.28 -14.43
C ASP A 196 -3.10 15.45 -15.28
N GLY A 197 -2.35 15.89 -16.29
CA GLY A 197 -2.78 16.96 -17.20
C GLY A 197 -2.85 18.35 -16.58
N VAL A 198 -2.58 18.50 -15.29
CA VAL A 198 -2.62 19.81 -14.57
C VAL A 198 -1.32 20.09 -13.82
N LYS A 199 -0.62 19.09 -13.32
CA LYS A 199 0.75 19.21 -12.77
C LYS A 199 1.37 17.80 -12.70
N SER A 200 2.46 17.59 -13.39
CA SER A 200 3.20 16.32 -13.32
C SER A 200 3.79 16.14 -11.92
N VAL A 201 3.48 14.99 -11.32
CA VAL A 201 3.98 14.60 -10.01
C VAL A 201 5.00 13.50 -10.21
N CYS A 202 6.22 13.71 -9.80
CA CYS A 202 7.31 12.76 -9.90
C CYS A 202 7.65 12.20 -8.51
N TRP A 203 7.90 10.89 -8.41
CA TRP A 203 8.28 10.24 -7.17
C TRP A 203 9.78 9.90 -7.17
N ILE A 204 10.52 10.31 -6.15
CA ILE A 204 11.98 10.13 -6.06
C ILE A 204 12.34 9.06 -5.04
N GLY A 205 13.31 8.21 -5.41
CA GLY A 205 14.07 7.38 -4.48
C GLY A 205 14.95 8.27 -3.57
N ALA A 206 14.87 8.01 -2.28
CA ALA A 206 15.37 8.87 -1.22
C ALA A 206 16.89 9.10 -1.22
N ILE A 207 17.24 10.21 -0.56
CA ILE A 207 18.53 10.63 0.00
C ILE A 207 19.42 11.40 -0.98
N LEU A 208 19.66 12.65 -0.59
CA LEU A 208 20.54 13.66 -1.14
C LEU A 208 19.95 14.58 -2.22
N CYS A 209 19.12 15.53 -1.79
CA CYS A 209 19.08 16.88 -2.34
C CYS A 209 18.46 17.83 -1.31
N CYS A 210 19.15 18.02 -0.18
CA CYS A 210 19.06 19.22 0.63
C CYS A 210 20.50 19.59 1.00
N ASP A 211 21.16 20.31 0.09
CA ASP A 211 22.26 21.22 0.41
C ASP A 211 22.51 22.10 -0.81
N GLY A 212 22.17 23.38 -0.64
CA GLY A 212 22.46 24.43 -1.61
C GLY A 212 21.48 25.58 -1.49
#